data_bdb9ec4c46f1ccfedb06c95b2e5f0e26
#
_entry.id   bdb9ec4c46f1ccfedb06c95b2e5f0e26
#
_cell.length_a   1.000
_cell.length_b   1.000
_cell.length_c   1.000
_cell.angle_alpha   90.00
_cell.angle_beta   90.00
_cell.angle_gamma   90.00
#
_symmetry.space_group_name_H-M   'P 1'
#
loop_
_entity.id
_entity.type
_entity.pdbx_description
1 polymer ?
#
loop_
_entity_poly.entity_id
_entity_poly.type
_entity_poly.pdbx_seq_one_letter_code
_entity_poly.pdbx_strand_id
1 'polypeptide(L)'
;FPAEPIPGFKVEVPADRANGDYSVNAAFACARAFRTAPKKIADAVSKYIDLGDSYFESCSVAGPGFINFMLGDRYYADILLDIKECGEKYGSSDFGKNKKVNVEFVSANPTGPMHMGNARGGALGDCLASVLSMAGYDVSREFYINDAGNQIDKFALSLDIRYQQLFLGDKAPSLPEDSYHGADIKERAEEFAKQ
;
A
#
# COMPACT_ATOMS: atom_id res chain seq x y z
N PHE A 1 45.18 8.45 10.04
CA PHE A 1 44.05 8.17 10.94
C PHE A 1 43.25 9.43 11.14
N PRO A 2 41.89 9.35 11.22
CA PRO A 2 41.04 10.51 11.42
C PRO A 2 41.34 11.17 12.79
N ALA A 3 41.25 12.49 12.85
CA ALA A 3 41.41 13.27 14.08
C ALA A 3 40.19 13.17 15.01
N GLU A 4 39.05 12.81 14.47
CA GLU A 4 37.74 12.64 15.16
C GLU A 4 37.06 11.36 14.68
N PRO A 5 36.08 10.81 15.41
CA PRO A 5 35.28 9.68 14.94
C PRO A 5 34.62 10.00 13.58
N ILE A 6 34.56 9.00 12.71
CA ILE A 6 33.90 9.13 11.41
C ILE A 6 32.38 9.26 11.65
N PRO A 7 31.77 10.37 11.24
CA PRO A 7 30.33 10.56 11.41
C PRO A 7 29.54 9.67 10.45
N GLY A 8 28.26 9.46 10.75
CA GLY A 8 27.33 8.81 9.83
C GLY A 8 27.16 9.61 8.53
N PHE A 9 26.93 8.90 7.44
CA PHE A 9 26.67 9.47 6.12
C PHE A 9 25.40 8.89 5.50
N LYS A 10 24.89 9.54 4.45
CA LYS A 10 23.69 9.10 3.73
C LYS A 10 24.06 8.36 2.46
N VAL A 11 23.26 7.35 2.15
CA VAL A 11 23.19 6.66 0.87
C VAL A 11 21.85 7.04 0.24
N GLU A 12 21.86 7.57 -0.97
CA GLU A 12 20.69 8.08 -1.67
C GLU A 12 20.66 7.54 -3.11
N VAL A 13 19.47 7.40 -3.67
CA VAL A 13 19.28 7.16 -5.10
C VAL A 13 19.31 8.53 -5.79
N PRO A 14 20.26 8.78 -6.73
CA PRO A 14 20.33 10.06 -7.42
C PRO A 14 19.05 10.33 -8.21
N ALA A 15 18.61 11.59 -8.25
CA ALA A 15 17.49 12.00 -9.10
C ALA A 15 17.80 11.84 -10.60
N ASP A 16 19.06 12.08 -10.98
CA ASP A 16 19.55 11.86 -12.34
C ASP A 16 20.33 10.55 -12.41
N ARG A 17 19.83 9.60 -13.19
CA ARG A 17 20.44 8.28 -13.40
C ARG A 17 21.84 8.34 -14.04
N ALA A 18 22.21 9.43 -14.69
CA ALA A 18 23.58 9.65 -15.16
C ALA A 18 24.60 9.66 -14.01
N ASN A 19 24.15 9.88 -12.78
CA ASN A 19 24.97 9.83 -11.57
C ASN A 19 25.02 8.44 -10.93
N GLY A 20 24.58 7.39 -11.61
CA GLY A 20 24.61 6.02 -11.11
C GLY A 20 23.33 5.60 -10.35
N ASP A 21 23.38 4.41 -9.76
CA ASP A 21 22.26 3.83 -9.03
C ASP A 21 22.21 4.30 -7.56
N TYR A 22 23.40 4.55 -6.99
CA TYR A 22 23.52 5.07 -5.62
C TYR A 22 24.55 6.17 -5.54
N SER A 23 24.31 7.12 -4.67
CA SER A 23 25.23 8.21 -4.35
C SER A 23 25.42 8.33 -2.84
N VAL A 24 26.66 8.56 -2.39
CA VAL A 24 26.96 8.74 -0.99
C VAL A 24 27.67 10.07 -0.74
N ASN A 25 27.33 10.71 0.37
CA ASN A 25 27.95 11.95 0.82
C ASN A 25 29.05 11.74 1.90
N ALA A 26 29.60 10.54 1.97
CA ALA A 26 30.59 10.14 2.98
C ALA A 26 31.82 11.08 3.04
N ALA A 27 32.30 11.54 1.87
CA ALA A 27 33.43 12.44 1.82
C ALA A 27 33.17 13.80 2.47
N PHE A 28 31.95 14.32 2.37
CA PHE A 28 31.55 15.55 3.07
C PHE A 28 31.45 15.34 4.57
N ALA A 29 30.85 14.22 4.99
CA ALA A 29 30.72 13.89 6.39
C ALA A 29 32.11 13.73 7.06
N CYS A 30 33.06 13.16 6.33
CA CYS A 30 34.43 12.91 6.82
C CYS A 30 35.38 14.12 6.70
N ALA A 31 35.00 15.20 5.98
CA ALA A 31 35.91 16.32 5.69
C ALA A 31 36.54 16.94 6.94
N ARG A 32 35.74 17.10 8.01
CA ARG A 32 36.21 17.66 9.28
C ARG A 32 37.15 16.68 10.01
N ALA A 33 36.77 15.40 10.08
CA ALA A 33 37.57 14.37 10.79
C ALA A 33 38.94 14.18 10.16
N PHE A 34 39.06 14.28 8.83
CA PHE A 34 40.31 14.16 8.10
C PHE A 34 40.98 15.52 7.81
N ARG A 35 40.36 16.64 8.16
CA ARG A 35 40.84 18.00 7.85
C ARG A 35 41.24 18.18 6.39
N THR A 36 40.47 17.60 5.49
CA THR A 36 40.76 17.52 4.06
C THR A 36 39.52 17.86 3.23
N ALA A 37 39.73 18.44 2.05
CA ALA A 37 38.63 18.77 1.16
C ALA A 37 37.85 17.51 0.74
N PRO A 38 36.48 17.54 0.72
CA PRO A 38 35.66 16.38 0.39
C PRO A 38 36.06 15.71 -0.92
N LYS A 39 36.36 16.47 -1.97
CA LYS A 39 36.80 15.93 -3.26
C LYS A 39 38.04 15.04 -3.14
N LYS A 40 39.06 15.48 -2.36
CA LYS A 40 40.27 14.67 -2.15
C LYS A 40 39.99 13.37 -1.39
N ILE A 41 39.04 13.42 -0.45
CA ILE A 41 38.60 12.22 0.26
C ILE A 41 37.88 11.28 -0.71
N ALA A 42 36.94 11.81 -1.51
CA ALA A 42 36.21 11.03 -2.49
C ALA A 42 37.13 10.38 -3.53
N ASP A 43 38.09 11.13 -4.06
CA ASP A 43 39.11 10.62 -4.99
C ASP A 43 39.96 9.49 -4.37
N ALA A 44 40.33 9.64 -3.09
CA ALA A 44 41.07 8.61 -2.37
C ALA A 44 40.19 7.36 -2.14
N VAL A 45 38.94 7.52 -1.71
CA VAL A 45 38.01 6.41 -1.52
C VAL A 45 37.79 5.67 -2.84
N SER A 46 37.48 6.39 -3.91
CA SER A 46 37.23 5.80 -5.23
C SER A 46 38.45 5.01 -5.75
N LYS A 47 39.66 5.45 -5.42
CA LYS A 47 40.90 4.78 -5.84
C LYS A 47 41.18 3.48 -5.08
N TYR A 48 40.81 3.42 -3.80
CA TYR A 48 41.20 2.31 -2.92
C TYR A 48 40.03 1.43 -2.50
N ILE A 49 38.80 1.77 -2.89
CA ILE A 49 37.63 0.94 -2.59
C ILE A 49 37.72 -0.38 -3.37
N ASP A 50 37.52 -1.49 -2.66
CA ASP A 50 37.37 -2.80 -3.27
C ASP A 50 35.89 -3.09 -3.49
N LEU A 51 35.51 -3.35 -4.73
CA LEU A 51 34.16 -3.68 -5.16
C LEU A 51 33.95 -5.17 -5.45
N GLY A 52 35.01 -6.00 -5.28
CA GLY A 52 35.04 -7.39 -5.74
C GLY A 52 33.93 -8.28 -5.17
N ASP A 53 33.58 -8.11 -3.89
CA ASP A 53 32.53 -8.87 -3.20
C ASP A 53 31.19 -8.12 -3.13
N SER A 54 31.01 -7.08 -3.98
CA SER A 54 29.79 -6.31 -4.01
C SER A 54 29.04 -6.50 -5.35
N TYR A 55 27.84 -5.94 -5.42
CA TYR A 55 27.07 -5.84 -6.66
C TYR A 55 27.45 -4.61 -7.50
N PHE A 56 28.35 -3.76 -7.04
CA PHE A 56 28.79 -2.59 -7.78
C PHE A 56 29.90 -2.94 -8.77
N GLU A 57 29.71 -2.56 -10.02
CA GLU A 57 30.75 -2.73 -11.06
C GLU A 57 31.71 -1.55 -11.12
N SER A 58 31.26 -0.37 -10.71
CA SER A 58 32.10 0.83 -10.74
C SER A 58 31.70 1.86 -9.70
N CYS A 59 32.67 2.71 -9.32
CA CYS A 59 32.39 3.92 -8.59
C CYS A 59 33.08 5.12 -9.25
N SER A 60 32.48 6.30 -9.13
CA SER A 60 32.99 7.55 -9.70
C SER A 60 32.77 8.71 -8.74
N VAL A 61 33.61 9.75 -8.88
CA VAL A 61 33.48 10.96 -8.07
C VAL A 61 32.77 12.03 -8.87
N ALA A 62 31.66 12.57 -8.32
CA ALA A 62 30.90 13.63 -8.94
C ALA A 62 30.92 14.92 -8.11
N GLY A 63 30.96 16.05 -8.83
CA GLY A 63 30.90 17.37 -8.23
C GLY A 63 31.96 17.60 -7.16
N PRO A 64 31.60 18.22 -6.01
CA PRO A 64 32.55 18.60 -4.97
C PRO A 64 32.94 17.44 -4.02
N GLY A 65 32.49 16.20 -4.27
CA GLY A 65 32.87 15.05 -3.45
C GLY A 65 31.78 14.02 -3.18
N PHE A 66 30.76 13.93 -4.05
CA PHE A 66 29.85 12.78 -4.06
C PHE A 66 30.55 11.57 -4.65
N ILE A 67 30.28 10.39 -4.10
CA ILE A 67 30.78 9.14 -4.64
C ILE A 67 29.58 8.37 -5.15
N ASN A 68 29.54 8.13 -6.44
CA ASN A 68 28.45 7.47 -7.16
C ASN A 68 28.84 6.03 -7.48
N PHE A 69 27.87 5.13 -7.38
CA PHE A 69 28.05 3.70 -7.64
C PHE A 69 27.10 3.23 -8.72
N MET A 70 27.60 2.37 -9.60
CA MET A 70 26.81 1.67 -10.61
C MET A 70 26.68 0.20 -10.25
N LEU A 71 25.47 -0.35 -10.33
CA LEU A 71 25.21 -1.77 -10.16
C LEU A 71 25.62 -2.52 -11.44
N GLY A 72 26.27 -3.65 -11.26
CA GLY A 72 26.62 -4.54 -12.36
C GLY A 72 25.50 -5.52 -12.70
N ASP A 73 25.62 -6.17 -13.86
CA ASP A 73 24.66 -7.14 -14.39
C ASP A 73 24.37 -8.29 -13.41
N ARG A 74 25.33 -8.66 -12.59
CA ARG A 74 25.19 -9.69 -11.57
C ARG A 74 24.05 -9.38 -10.58
N TYR A 75 23.90 -8.11 -10.19
CA TYR A 75 22.80 -7.69 -9.30
C TYR A 75 21.43 -8.03 -9.89
N TYR A 76 21.22 -7.69 -11.15
CA TYR A 76 19.95 -7.92 -11.84
C TYR A 76 19.71 -9.41 -12.11
N ALA A 77 20.76 -10.16 -12.43
CA ALA A 77 20.66 -11.61 -12.64
C ALA A 77 20.27 -12.33 -11.35
N ASP A 78 20.90 -12.00 -10.23
CA ASP A 78 20.62 -12.61 -8.92
C ASP A 78 19.21 -12.24 -8.44
N ILE A 79 18.74 -10.99 -8.64
CA ILE A 79 17.35 -10.61 -8.34
C ILE A 79 16.35 -11.44 -9.16
N LEU A 80 16.59 -11.68 -10.44
CA LEU A 80 15.71 -12.50 -11.26
C LEU A 80 15.65 -13.95 -10.77
N LEU A 81 16.77 -14.48 -10.29
CA LEU A 81 16.81 -15.81 -9.66
C LEU A 81 16.02 -15.83 -8.35
N ASP A 82 16.19 -14.81 -7.50
CA ASP A 82 15.44 -14.67 -6.24
C ASP A 82 13.92 -14.56 -6.50
N ILE A 83 13.52 -13.77 -7.49
CA ILE A 83 12.10 -13.66 -7.89
C ILE A 83 11.56 -15.02 -8.31
N LYS A 84 12.32 -15.76 -9.10
CA LYS A 84 11.94 -17.11 -9.57
C LYS A 84 11.81 -18.10 -8.41
N GLU A 85 12.73 -18.04 -7.46
CA GLU A 85 12.76 -18.95 -6.29
C GLU A 85 11.65 -18.60 -5.30
N CYS A 86 11.50 -17.34 -4.95
CA CYS A 86 10.51 -16.87 -3.98
C CYS A 86 9.07 -16.88 -4.54
N GLY A 87 8.90 -16.76 -5.87
CA GLY A 87 7.60 -16.72 -6.52
C GLY A 87 6.70 -15.64 -5.92
N GLU A 88 5.49 -16.02 -5.53
CA GLU A 88 4.50 -15.09 -4.95
C GLU A 88 4.93 -14.47 -3.60
N LYS A 89 5.93 -15.04 -2.96
CA LYS A 89 6.47 -14.50 -1.68
C LYS A 89 7.58 -13.46 -1.89
N TYR A 90 7.99 -13.20 -3.14
CA TYR A 90 9.00 -12.19 -3.38
C TYR A 90 8.55 -10.81 -2.90
N GLY A 91 9.41 -10.11 -2.15
CA GLY A 91 9.09 -8.85 -1.50
C GLY A 91 8.37 -8.96 -0.16
N SER A 92 8.08 -10.18 0.33
CA SER A 92 7.58 -10.35 1.70
C SER A 92 8.66 -10.08 2.74
N SER A 93 8.22 -9.73 3.95
CA SER A 93 9.10 -9.51 5.11
C SER A 93 8.48 -10.04 6.39
N ASP A 94 9.26 -10.12 7.45
CA ASP A 94 8.83 -10.47 8.79
C ASP A 94 8.62 -9.25 9.71
N PHE A 95 8.52 -8.05 9.14
CA PHE A 95 8.39 -6.79 9.89
C PHE A 95 7.25 -6.83 10.90
N GLY A 96 6.13 -7.43 10.54
CA GLY A 96 4.94 -7.57 11.37
C GLY A 96 5.10 -8.55 12.52
N LYS A 97 6.09 -9.47 12.50
CA LYS A 97 6.37 -10.48 13.54
C LYS A 97 5.13 -11.25 13.96
N ASN A 98 4.28 -11.60 13.01
CA ASN A 98 3.01 -12.29 13.22
C ASN A 98 2.06 -11.59 14.22
N LYS A 99 2.17 -10.28 14.38
CA LYS A 99 1.20 -9.53 15.17
C LYS A 99 -0.16 -9.59 14.49
N LYS A 100 -1.20 -9.86 15.28
CA LYS A 100 -2.58 -9.93 14.80
C LYS A 100 -3.09 -8.54 14.44
N VAL A 101 -3.68 -8.43 13.26
CA VAL A 101 -4.34 -7.23 12.76
C VAL A 101 -5.68 -7.62 12.19
N ASN A 102 -6.73 -6.93 12.58
CA ASN A 102 -8.06 -7.05 12.00
C ASN A 102 -8.31 -5.85 11.09
N VAL A 103 -8.67 -6.10 9.84
CA VAL A 103 -9.02 -5.06 8.86
C VAL A 103 -10.48 -5.23 8.51
N GLU A 104 -11.30 -4.33 9.04
CA GLU A 104 -12.71 -4.22 8.69
C GLU A 104 -12.88 -3.29 7.50
N PHE A 105 -13.59 -3.73 6.46
CA PHE A 105 -13.85 -2.92 5.29
C PHE A 105 -15.15 -3.31 4.57
N VAL A 106 -15.66 -2.39 3.74
CA VAL A 106 -17.00 -2.39 3.15
C VAL A 106 -18.06 -2.18 4.22
N SER A 107 -18.39 -3.20 5.02
CA SER A 107 -19.40 -3.19 6.12
C SER A 107 -20.68 -2.41 5.76
N ALA A 108 -21.17 -2.63 4.52
CA ALA A 108 -22.33 -1.92 3.99
C ALA A 108 -23.63 -2.49 4.57
N ASN A 109 -24.56 -1.60 4.97
CA ASN A 109 -25.87 -1.99 5.41
C ASN A 109 -26.68 -2.63 4.26
N PRO A 110 -27.43 -3.70 4.48
CA PRO A 110 -28.20 -4.41 3.44
C PRO A 110 -29.51 -3.69 3.08
N THR A 111 -29.47 -2.36 2.96
CA THR A 111 -30.64 -1.50 2.69
C THR A 111 -30.68 -0.95 1.27
N GLY A 112 -29.86 -1.47 0.36
CA GLY A 112 -29.81 -1.09 -1.01
C GLY A 112 -28.63 -1.69 -1.77
N PRO A 113 -28.51 -1.45 -3.09
CA PRO A 113 -27.39 -1.92 -3.88
C PRO A 113 -26.08 -1.24 -3.47
N MET A 114 -24.98 -1.98 -3.58
CA MET A 114 -23.65 -1.41 -3.35
C MET A 114 -23.33 -0.35 -4.40
N HIS A 115 -22.70 0.73 -3.96
CA HIS A 115 -22.28 1.82 -4.83
C HIS A 115 -20.74 1.93 -4.91
N MET A 116 -20.24 2.82 -5.77
CA MET A 116 -18.79 3.01 -5.98
C MET A 116 -18.00 3.32 -4.71
N GLY A 117 -18.63 3.94 -3.70
CA GLY A 117 -17.99 4.18 -2.40
C GLY A 117 -17.66 2.87 -1.67
N ASN A 118 -18.59 1.90 -1.69
CA ASN A 118 -18.37 0.57 -1.10
C ASN A 118 -17.29 -0.19 -1.88
N ALA A 119 -17.30 -0.15 -3.23
CA ALA A 119 -16.29 -0.78 -4.07
C ALA A 119 -14.88 -0.21 -3.80
N ARG A 120 -14.76 1.10 -3.66
CA ARG A 120 -13.48 1.76 -3.30
C ARG A 120 -12.99 1.33 -1.92
N GLY A 121 -13.90 1.30 -0.93
CA GLY A 121 -13.58 0.80 0.41
C GLY A 121 -13.14 -0.66 0.38
N GLY A 122 -13.79 -1.49 -0.44
CA GLY A 122 -13.42 -2.89 -0.66
C GLY A 122 -12.01 -3.05 -1.23
N ALA A 123 -11.73 -2.35 -2.33
CA ALA A 123 -10.41 -2.40 -2.96
C ALA A 123 -9.29 -1.92 -2.02
N LEU A 124 -9.52 -0.79 -1.31
CA LEU A 124 -8.53 -0.26 -0.37
C LEU A 124 -8.29 -1.20 0.81
N GLY A 125 -9.37 -1.74 1.40
CA GLY A 125 -9.27 -2.64 2.55
C GLY A 125 -8.58 -3.95 2.20
N ASP A 126 -8.89 -4.54 1.04
CA ASP A 126 -8.25 -5.78 0.60
C ASP A 126 -6.77 -5.57 0.23
N CYS A 127 -6.43 -4.48 -0.46
CA CYS A 127 -5.04 -4.12 -0.72
C CYS A 127 -4.26 -3.90 0.59
N LEU A 128 -4.83 -3.17 1.55
CA LEU A 128 -4.19 -2.95 2.85
C LEU A 128 -3.94 -4.26 3.60
N ALA A 129 -4.95 -5.13 3.66
CA ALA A 129 -4.84 -6.44 4.30
C ALA A 129 -3.75 -7.30 3.61
N SER A 130 -3.69 -7.26 2.28
CA SER A 130 -2.68 -7.99 1.49
C SER A 130 -1.26 -7.47 1.75
N VAL A 131 -1.07 -6.14 1.75
CA VAL A 131 0.24 -5.51 2.05
C VAL A 131 0.68 -5.84 3.47
N LEU A 132 -0.21 -5.76 4.45
CA LEU A 132 0.10 -6.14 5.84
C LEU A 132 0.49 -7.63 5.94
N SER A 133 -0.21 -8.52 5.24
CA SER A 133 0.14 -9.95 5.20
C SER A 133 1.55 -10.16 4.60
N MET A 134 1.86 -9.48 3.51
CA MET A 134 3.21 -9.50 2.90
C MET A 134 4.28 -8.93 3.83
N ALA A 135 3.92 -7.98 4.68
CA ALA A 135 4.80 -7.44 5.71
C ALA A 135 4.94 -8.32 6.95
N GLY A 136 4.35 -9.53 6.96
CA GLY A 136 4.50 -10.51 8.03
C GLY A 136 3.56 -10.32 9.22
N TYR A 137 2.43 -9.63 9.05
CA TYR A 137 1.35 -9.62 10.04
C TYR A 137 0.40 -10.81 9.85
N ASP A 138 -0.21 -11.26 10.95
CA ASP A 138 -1.33 -12.21 10.93
C ASP A 138 -2.63 -11.41 10.75
N VAL A 139 -3.12 -11.36 9.51
CA VAL A 139 -4.22 -10.45 9.12
C VAL A 139 -5.53 -11.19 8.96
N SER A 140 -6.53 -10.75 9.72
CA SER A 140 -7.93 -11.12 9.53
C SER A 140 -8.66 -10.03 8.74
N ARG A 141 -9.52 -10.45 7.80
CA ARG A 141 -10.44 -9.58 7.07
C ARG A 141 -11.81 -9.70 7.70
N GLU A 142 -12.45 -8.59 7.98
CA GLU A 142 -13.77 -8.53 8.62
C GLU A 142 -14.76 -7.74 7.77
N PHE A 143 -15.97 -8.27 7.69
CA PHE A 143 -17.14 -7.57 7.17
C PHE A 143 -18.20 -7.59 8.28
N TYR A 144 -18.56 -6.42 8.80
CA TYR A 144 -19.60 -6.30 9.81
C TYR A 144 -20.99 -6.40 9.16
N ILE A 145 -21.76 -7.38 9.57
CA ILE A 145 -23.14 -7.56 9.10
C ILE A 145 -24.07 -6.80 10.06
N ASN A 146 -24.67 -5.72 9.55
CA ASN A 146 -25.64 -4.93 10.30
C ASN A 146 -27.05 -5.22 9.79
N ASP A 147 -27.64 -6.30 10.31
CA ASP A 147 -28.95 -6.83 9.89
C ASP A 147 -30.08 -6.50 10.87
N ALA A 148 -29.91 -5.56 11.76
CA ALA A 148 -30.88 -5.14 12.76
C ALA A 148 -30.93 -3.62 12.94
N GLY A 149 -31.98 -3.16 13.64
CA GLY A 149 -32.14 -1.76 14.02
C GLY A 149 -32.94 -0.91 13.04
N ASN A 150 -33.01 0.38 13.33
CA ASN A 150 -33.93 1.33 12.70
C ASN A 150 -33.82 1.40 11.15
N GLN A 151 -32.64 1.18 10.57
CA GLN A 151 -32.49 1.18 9.11
C GLN A 151 -33.15 -0.04 8.47
N ILE A 152 -33.01 -1.21 9.08
CA ILE A 152 -33.65 -2.44 8.60
C ILE A 152 -35.17 -2.35 8.77
N ASP A 153 -35.65 -1.81 9.88
CA ASP A 153 -37.08 -1.60 10.11
C ASP A 153 -37.67 -0.67 9.04
N LYS A 154 -37.00 0.43 8.74
CA LYS A 154 -37.42 1.35 7.66
C LYS A 154 -37.36 0.72 6.28
N PHE A 155 -36.35 -0.10 6.02
CA PHE A 155 -36.25 -0.83 4.76
C PHE A 155 -37.38 -1.83 4.60
N ALA A 156 -37.67 -2.62 5.65
CA ALA A 156 -38.76 -3.57 5.66
C ALA A 156 -40.13 -2.89 5.46
N LEU A 157 -40.38 -1.78 6.19
CA LEU A 157 -41.58 -0.97 6.01
C LEU A 157 -41.71 -0.43 4.58
N SER A 158 -40.62 0.04 3.99
CA SER A 158 -40.61 0.55 2.62
C SER A 158 -40.99 -0.53 1.60
N LEU A 159 -40.41 -1.72 1.80
CA LEU A 159 -40.69 -2.88 0.96
C LEU A 159 -42.15 -3.33 1.06
N ASP A 160 -42.65 -3.42 2.30
CA ASP A 160 -44.07 -3.80 2.54
C ASP A 160 -45.05 -2.82 1.90
N ILE A 161 -44.84 -1.51 2.07
CA ILE A 161 -45.71 -0.50 1.44
C ILE A 161 -45.63 -0.62 -0.08
N ARG A 162 -44.44 -0.79 -0.68
CA ARG A 162 -44.31 -0.97 -2.14
C ARG A 162 -45.01 -2.26 -2.59
N TYR A 163 -44.92 -3.32 -1.84
CA TYR A 163 -45.65 -4.56 -2.12
C TYR A 163 -47.18 -4.35 -2.07
N GLN A 164 -47.71 -3.68 -1.04
CA GLN A 164 -49.12 -3.34 -0.95
C GLN A 164 -49.59 -2.49 -2.12
N GLN A 165 -48.77 -1.54 -2.57
CA GLN A 165 -49.12 -0.68 -3.74
C GLN A 165 -49.31 -1.47 -5.04
N LEU A 166 -48.69 -2.63 -5.21
CA LEU A 166 -48.90 -3.49 -6.40
C LEU A 166 -50.33 -4.07 -6.46
N PHE A 167 -50.96 -4.30 -5.31
CA PHE A 167 -52.26 -4.95 -5.23
C PHE A 167 -53.41 -3.99 -4.91
N LEU A 168 -53.13 -2.96 -4.11
CA LEU A 168 -54.16 -2.02 -3.62
C LEU A 168 -54.19 -0.70 -4.38
N GLY A 169 -53.20 -0.41 -5.23
CA GLY A 169 -53.08 0.85 -5.96
C GLY A 169 -53.18 2.07 -5.04
N ASP A 170 -54.07 3.00 -5.36
CA ASP A 170 -54.24 4.25 -4.60
C ASP A 170 -54.81 4.07 -3.19
N LYS A 171 -55.23 2.86 -2.82
CA LYS A 171 -55.67 2.52 -1.47
C LYS A 171 -54.56 2.08 -0.53
N ALA A 172 -53.36 1.84 -1.08
CA ALA A 172 -52.21 1.49 -0.29
C ALA A 172 -51.69 2.69 0.54
N PRO A 173 -51.01 2.45 1.64
CA PRO A 173 -50.36 3.52 2.40
C PRO A 173 -49.34 4.30 1.56
N SER A 174 -49.17 5.59 1.85
CA SER A 174 -48.10 6.38 1.29
C SER A 174 -46.78 6.06 2.00
N LEU A 175 -45.63 6.08 1.26
CA LEU A 175 -44.33 5.95 1.86
C LEU A 175 -44.03 7.14 2.79
N PRO A 176 -43.59 6.91 4.03
CA PRO A 176 -43.09 7.97 4.91
C PRO A 176 -41.91 8.71 4.28
N GLU A 177 -41.76 10.01 4.59
CA GLU A 177 -40.69 10.84 4.04
C GLU A 177 -39.29 10.31 4.37
N ASP A 178 -39.12 9.74 5.57
CA ASP A 178 -37.87 9.21 6.09
C ASP A 178 -37.63 7.72 5.75
N SER A 179 -38.35 7.18 4.75
CA SER A 179 -38.25 5.80 4.26
C SER A 179 -37.39 5.67 3.00
N TYR A 180 -37.23 4.46 2.49
CA TYR A 180 -36.45 4.18 1.28
C TYR A 180 -37.33 4.33 0.02
N HIS A 181 -36.99 5.30 -0.86
CA HIS A 181 -37.76 5.65 -2.03
C HIS A 181 -37.13 5.12 -3.34
N GLY A 182 -36.01 4.42 -3.28
CA GLY A 182 -35.27 3.94 -4.46
C GLY A 182 -36.07 3.04 -5.38
N ALA A 183 -35.68 3.01 -6.66
CA ALA A 183 -36.32 2.14 -7.66
C ALA A 183 -36.10 0.66 -7.32
N ASP A 184 -34.97 0.34 -6.72
CA ASP A 184 -34.58 -1.00 -6.24
C ASP A 184 -35.58 -1.59 -5.23
N ILE A 185 -36.20 -0.76 -4.36
CA ILE A 185 -37.24 -1.20 -3.42
C ILE A 185 -38.50 -1.64 -4.18
N LYS A 186 -38.86 -0.91 -5.24
CA LYS A 186 -40.00 -1.27 -6.08
C LYS A 186 -39.74 -2.56 -6.86
N GLU A 187 -38.56 -2.69 -7.46
CA GLU A 187 -38.16 -3.89 -8.19
C GLU A 187 -38.16 -5.13 -7.28
N ARG A 188 -37.64 -5.02 -6.04
CA ARG A 188 -37.70 -6.11 -5.05
C ARG A 188 -39.11 -6.47 -4.63
N ALA A 189 -40.00 -5.49 -4.47
CA ALA A 189 -41.41 -5.75 -4.18
C ALA A 189 -42.11 -6.50 -5.34
N GLU A 190 -41.79 -6.13 -6.59
CA GLU A 190 -42.29 -6.81 -7.79
C GLU A 190 -41.76 -8.26 -7.92
N GLU A 191 -40.48 -8.47 -7.58
CA GLU A 191 -39.88 -9.81 -7.55
C GLU A 191 -40.51 -10.69 -6.48
N PHE A 192 -40.72 -10.13 -5.29
CA PHE A 192 -41.39 -10.85 -4.20
C PHE A 192 -42.83 -11.23 -4.52
N ALA A 193 -43.56 -10.38 -5.25
CA ALA A 193 -44.90 -10.65 -5.68
C ALA A 193 -45.04 -11.77 -6.72
N LYS A 194 -43.94 -12.24 -7.32
CA LYS A 194 -43.92 -13.34 -8.31
C LYS A 194 -43.69 -14.71 -7.65
N GLN A 195 -43.33 -14.74 -6.38
CA GLN A 195 -43.14 -15.96 -5.61
C GLN A 195 -44.46 -16.46 -5.00
#